data_a1f4947becbe7a80b26a6c52d8c25eba
#
_entry.id   a1f4947becbe7a80b26a6c52d8c25eba
#
_cell.length_a   1.000
_cell.length_b   1.000
_cell.length_c   1.000
_cell.angle_alpha   90.00
_cell.angle_beta   90.00
_cell.angle_gamma   90.00
#
_symmetry.space_group_name_H-M   'P 1'
#
loop_
_entity.id
_entity.type
_entity.pdbx_description
1 polymer ?
#
loop_
_entity_poly.entity_id
_entity_poly.type
_entity_poly.pdbx_seq_one_letter_code
_entity_poly.pdbx_strand_id
1 'polypeptide(L)'
;MAEELKLSGIDRRTRYEELYPQLAALLASEALLLPNLANFAAALRQTFGFFLVGFYLVEGEELILGPFQGDIACTRIRRGRGVCGTAWAEDRTLVVPDVEAFPGHIACSSASRSEIVVPVHDASGRVVAVLDIDSHELNDFTAELDAPELERYVRLLSPLFSLRDDA
;
A
#
# COMPACT_ATOMS: atom_id res chain seq x y z
N MET A 1 25.60 -2.84 -3.88
CA MET A 1 25.52 -3.42 -2.53
C MET A 1 24.06 -3.70 -2.23
N ALA A 2 23.74 -4.87 -1.69
CA ALA A 2 22.42 -5.13 -1.19
C ALA A 2 22.21 -4.30 0.08
N GLU A 3 21.11 -3.57 0.16
CA GLU A 3 20.73 -2.84 1.36
C GLU A 3 19.92 -3.77 2.26
N GLU A 4 20.28 -3.83 3.52
CA GLU A 4 19.59 -4.64 4.52
C GLU A 4 18.91 -3.73 5.53
N LEU A 5 17.62 -4.04 5.84
CA LEU A 5 16.88 -3.35 6.89
C LEU A 5 17.38 -3.74 8.26
N LYS A 6 17.56 -2.76 9.14
CA LYS A 6 17.97 -2.96 10.53
C LYS A 6 16.76 -2.71 11.42
N LEU A 7 16.16 -3.80 11.88
CA LEU A 7 14.95 -3.79 12.70
C LEU A 7 15.22 -4.54 14.01
N SER A 8 14.98 -3.91 15.13
CA SER A 8 15.12 -4.50 16.47
C SER A 8 13.78 -4.65 17.18
N GLY A 9 12.75 -3.89 16.76
CA GLY A 9 11.44 -3.87 17.40
C GLY A 9 10.65 -5.15 17.20
N ILE A 10 10.02 -5.64 18.27
CA ILE A 10 9.15 -6.80 18.26
C ILE A 10 7.67 -6.42 18.11
N ASP A 11 7.28 -5.22 18.51
CA ASP A 11 5.93 -4.71 18.34
C ASP A 11 5.79 -3.89 17.05
N ARG A 12 4.56 -3.76 16.59
CA ARG A 12 4.27 -3.11 15.30
C ARG A 12 4.61 -1.62 15.31
N ARG A 13 4.32 -0.90 16.38
CA ARG A 13 4.64 0.53 16.52
C ARG A 13 6.13 0.80 16.36
N THR A 14 6.96 0.07 17.07
CA THR A 14 8.41 0.20 16.98
C THR A 14 8.94 -0.12 15.59
N ARG A 15 8.36 -1.14 14.91
CA ARG A 15 8.73 -1.47 13.54
C ARG A 15 8.41 -0.34 12.57
N TYR A 16 7.27 0.35 12.71
CA TYR A 16 6.99 1.54 11.90
C TYR A 16 8.00 2.65 12.15
N GLU A 17 8.34 2.90 13.40
CA GLU A 17 9.32 3.95 13.77
C GLU A 17 10.71 3.66 13.22
N GLU A 18 11.16 2.42 13.27
CA GLU A 18 12.48 1.99 12.77
C GLU A 18 12.53 1.95 11.23
N LEU A 19 11.47 1.49 10.59
CA LEU A 19 11.45 1.35 9.14
C LEU A 19 11.38 2.70 8.41
N TYR A 20 10.62 3.66 8.93
CA TYR A 20 10.36 4.92 8.22
C TYR A 20 11.63 5.62 7.72
N PRO A 21 12.64 5.92 8.56
CA PRO A 21 13.85 6.60 8.08
C PRO A 21 14.66 5.76 7.09
N GLN A 22 14.66 4.45 7.24
CA GLN A 22 15.36 3.56 6.32
C GLN A 22 14.67 3.52 4.96
N LEU A 23 13.35 3.44 4.94
CA LEU A 23 12.56 3.47 3.71
C LEU A 23 12.69 4.83 3.02
N ALA A 24 12.62 5.93 3.76
CA ALA A 24 12.80 7.27 3.21
C ALA A 24 14.16 7.43 2.53
N ALA A 25 15.23 6.93 3.14
CA ALA A 25 16.58 6.95 2.57
C ALA A 25 16.67 6.08 1.30
N LEU A 26 16.08 4.89 1.32
CA LEU A 26 16.05 3.99 0.16
C LEU A 26 15.35 4.63 -1.04
N LEU A 27 14.18 5.22 -0.81
CA LEU A 27 13.41 5.89 -1.87
C LEU A 27 14.12 7.14 -2.40
N ALA A 28 14.83 7.88 -1.56
CA ALA A 28 15.57 9.07 -1.97
C ALA A 28 16.79 8.75 -2.87
N SER A 29 17.28 7.51 -2.82
CA SER A 29 18.42 7.07 -3.63
C SER A 29 18.06 6.71 -5.07
N GLU A 30 16.77 6.62 -5.41
CA GLU A 30 16.26 6.22 -6.71
C GLU A 30 15.21 7.22 -7.22
N ALA A 31 15.36 7.68 -8.45
CA ALA A 31 14.44 8.66 -9.04
C ALA A 31 13.23 8.04 -9.75
N LEU A 32 13.33 6.76 -10.15
CA LEU A 32 12.28 6.13 -10.93
C LEU A 32 11.18 5.58 -10.03
N LEU A 33 9.93 5.73 -10.48
CA LEU A 33 8.75 5.28 -9.74
C LEU A 33 8.72 3.76 -9.55
N LEU A 34 8.91 3.00 -10.63
CA LEU A 34 8.73 1.55 -10.61
C LEU A 34 9.62 0.82 -9.60
N PRO A 35 10.96 1.04 -9.58
CA PRO A 35 11.82 0.42 -8.57
C PRO A 35 11.46 0.85 -7.15
N ASN A 36 11.06 2.11 -6.97
CA ASN A 36 10.66 2.62 -5.67
C ASN A 36 9.37 1.95 -5.14
N LEU A 37 8.36 1.77 -5.99
CA LEU A 37 7.15 1.04 -5.61
C LEU A 37 7.47 -0.42 -5.26
N ALA A 38 8.33 -1.06 -6.05
CA ALA A 38 8.75 -2.44 -5.81
C ALA A 38 9.45 -2.60 -4.45
N ASN A 39 10.41 -1.74 -4.14
CA ASN A 39 11.14 -1.77 -2.87
C ASN A 39 10.30 -1.32 -1.68
N PHE A 40 9.36 -0.40 -1.88
CA PHE A 40 8.40 -0.03 -0.84
C PHE A 40 7.55 -1.24 -0.41
N ALA A 41 6.99 -1.96 -1.38
CA ALA A 41 6.20 -3.16 -1.11
C ALA A 41 7.04 -4.24 -0.44
N ALA A 42 8.26 -4.48 -0.92
CA ALA A 42 9.18 -5.46 -0.35
C ALA A 42 9.57 -5.12 1.10
N ALA A 43 9.86 -3.84 1.38
CA ALA A 43 10.23 -3.38 2.71
C ALA A 43 9.10 -3.60 3.74
N LEU A 44 7.86 -3.27 3.38
CA LEU A 44 6.71 -3.52 4.25
C LEU A 44 6.48 -5.01 4.48
N ARG A 45 6.53 -5.80 3.43
CA ARG A 45 6.36 -7.25 3.58
C ARG A 45 7.45 -7.88 4.45
N GLN A 46 8.68 -7.51 4.21
CA GLN A 46 9.84 -8.01 4.98
C GLN A 46 9.76 -7.62 6.46
N THR A 47 9.29 -6.41 6.74
CA THR A 47 9.20 -5.88 8.11
C THR A 47 8.04 -6.49 8.90
N PHE A 48 6.86 -6.61 8.28
CA PHE A 48 5.63 -6.97 8.98
C PHE A 48 5.12 -8.39 8.67
N GLY A 49 5.60 -9.01 7.60
CA GLY A 49 5.16 -10.36 7.20
C GLY A 49 3.74 -10.41 6.65
N PHE A 50 3.21 -9.31 6.12
CA PHE A 50 1.86 -9.28 5.54
C PHE A 50 1.73 -10.24 4.38
N PHE A 51 0.53 -10.81 4.20
CA PHE A 51 0.24 -11.77 3.15
C PHE A 51 0.41 -11.17 1.75
N LEU A 52 -0.15 -9.99 1.52
CA LEU A 52 -0.01 -9.25 0.28
C LEU A 52 0.28 -7.79 0.60
N VAL A 53 1.23 -7.21 -0.11
CA VAL A 53 1.53 -5.76 -0.07
C VAL A 53 1.76 -5.30 -1.49
N GLY A 54 0.99 -4.34 -1.97
CA GLY A 54 1.18 -3.87 -3.32
C GLY A 54 0.45 -2.59 -3.67
N PHE A 55 0.67 -2.16 -4.89
CA PHE A 55 0.08 -0.94 -5.43
C PHE A 55 -0.84 -1.26 -6.58
N TYR A 56 -1.96 -0.57 -6.59
CA TYR A 56 -2.80 -0.43 -7.78
C TYR A 56 -2.70 1.00 -8.29
N LEU A 57 -2.39 1.17 -9.57
CA LEU A 57 -2.19 2.47 -10.20
C LEU A 57 -3.45 2.94 -10.91
N VAL A 58 -3.78 4.22 -10.77
CA VAL A 58 -4.93 4.80 -11.47
C VAL A 58 -4.62 4.96 -12.96
N GLU A 59 -5.45 4.33 -13.80
CA GLU A 59 -5.44 4.45 -15.26
C GLU A 59 -6.88 4.67 -15.74
N GLY A 60 -7.24 5.92 -16.06
CA GLY A 60 -8.63 6.27 -16.42
C GLY A 60 -9.60 5.97 -15.29
N GLU A 61 -10.55 5.08 -15.52
CA GLU A 61 -11.59 4.70 -14.57
C GLU A 61 -11.30 3.34 -13.88
N GLU A 62 -10.06 2.86 -14.01
CA GLU A 62 -9.63 1.59 -13.43
C GLU A 62 -8.36 1.74 -12.60
N LEU A 63 -8.22 0.86 -11.63
CA LEU A 63 -6.96 0.58 -10.94
C LEU A 63 -6.30 -0.61 -11.64
N ILE A 64 -5.04 -0.46 -11.98
CA ILE A 64 -4.22 -1.49 -12.64
C ILE A 64 -3.17 -1.99 -11.66
N LEU A 65 -3.03 -3.30 -11.56
CA LEU A 65 -2.04 -3.92 -10.69
C LEU A 65 -0.63 -3.43 -11.05
N GLY A 66 0.05 -2.86 -10.07
CA GLY A 66 1.43 -2.43 -10.12
C GLY A 66 2.35 -3.37 -9.34
N PRO A 67 3.53 -2.90 -8.90
CA PRO A 67 4.46 -3.71 -8.11
C PRO A 67 3.83 -4.20 -6.80
N PHE A 68 3.97 -5.49 -6.52
CA PHE A 68 3.46 -6.11 -5.30
C PHE A 68 4.28 -7.31 -4.86
N GLN A 69 4.07 -7.72 -3.63
CA GLN A 69 4.62 -8.93 -3.00
C GLN A 69 3.46 -9.76 -2.47
N GLY A 70 3.37 -11.01 -2.86
CA GLY A 70 2.31 -11.93 -2.44
C GLY A 70 1.87 -12.88 -3.55
N ASP A 71 0.73 -13.53 -3.33
CA ASP A 71 0.12 -14.42 -4.32
C ASP A 71 -0.50 -13.63 -5.47
N ILE A 72 -0.86 -14.32 -6.54
CA ILE A 72 -1.54 -13.73 -7.71
C ILE A 72 -2.72 -12.87 -7.27
N ALA A 73 -2.79 -11.65 -7.79
CA ALA A 73 -3.81 -10.66 -7.46
C ALA A 73 -4.66 -10.29 -8.68
N CYS A 74 -5.80 -9.64 -8.44
CA CYS A 74 -6.62 -9.07 -9.50
C CYS A 74 -5.80 -8.07 -10.31
N THR A 75 -5.95 -8.05 -11.63
CA THR A 75 -5.17 -7.15 -12.49
C THR A 75 -5.85 -5.81 -12.74
N ARG A 76 -7.18 -5.74 -12.61
CA ARG A 76 -7.98 -4.54 -12.85
C ARG A 76 -9.11 -4.43 -11.85
N ILE A 77 -9.32 -3.25 -11.32
CA ILE A 77 -10.42 -2.94 -10.39
C ILE A 77 -11.04 -1.61 -10.80
N ARG A 78 -12.35 -1.59 -11.03
CA ARG A 78 -13.06 -0.36 -11.39
C ARG A 78 -13.20 0.56 -10.18
N ARG A 79 -13.20 1.86 -10.44
CA ARG A 79 -13.48 2.88 -9.43
C ARG A 79 -14.78 2.59 -8.69
N GLY A 80 -14.75 2.66 -7.37
CA GLY A 80 -15.92 2.40 -6.52
C GLY A 80 -16.24 0.92 -6.30
N ARG A 81 -15.41 -0.01 -6.79
CA ARG A 81 -15.64 -1.45 -6.64
C ARG A 81 -14.63 -2.06 -5.67
N GLY A 82 -15.12 -2.95 -4.81
CA GLY A 82 -14.29 -3.57 -3.78
C GLY A 82 -13.69 -2.57 -2.79
N VAL A 83 -12.74 -3.02 -1.97
CA VAL A 83 -12.08 -2.14 -0.98
C VAL A 83 -11.18 -1.12 -1.68
N CYS A 84 -10.34 -1.57 -2.60
CA CYS A 84 -9.42 -0.68 -3.33
C CYS A 84 -10.15 0.39 -4.14
N GLY A 85 -11.16 0.00 -4.93
CA GLY A 85 -11.94 0.93 -5.73
C GLY A 85 -12.75 1.92 -4.90
N THR A 86 -13.24 1.49 -3.74
CA THR A 86 -13.97 2.35 -2.79
C THR A 86 -13.02 3.34 -2.11
N ALA A 87 -11.84 2.91 -1.66
CA ALA A 87 -10.84 3.79 -1.07
C ALA A 87 -10.44 4.90 -2.04
N TRP A 88 -10.24 4.56 -3.31
CA TRP A 88 -9.98 5.53 -4.37
C TRP A 88 -11.14 6.51 -4.57
N ALA A 89 -12.37 5.99 -4.77
CA ALA A 89 -13.54 6.81 -5.04
C ALA A 89 -13.87 7.79 -3.91
N GLU A 90 -13.70 7.35 -2.66
CA GLU A 90 -13.98 8.16 -1.47
C GLU A 90 -12.77 8.96 -0.98
N ASP A 91 -11.60 8.73 -1.56
CA ASP A 91 -10.34 9.37 -1.17
C ASP A 91 -10.10 9.29 0.35
N ARG A 92 -10.15 8.08 0.88
CA ARG A 92 -9.88 7.83 2.30
C ARG A 92 -9.30 6.44 2.53
N THR A 93 -8.53 6.30 3.59
CA THR A 93 -8.05 5.00 4.07
C THR A 93 -9.23 4.17 4.56
N LEU A 94 -9.27 2.91 4.12
CA LEU A 94 -10.24 1.93 4.58
C LEU A 94 -9.54 0.84 5.40
N VAL A 95 -9.98 0.66 6.64
CA VAL A 95 -9.56 -0.44 7.51
C VAL A 95 -10.70 -1.45 7.56
N VAL A 96 -10.45 -2.65 7.05
CA VAL A 96 -11.48 -3.70 6.92
C VAL A 96 -11.11 -4.86 7.84
N PRO A 97 -11.77 -4.98 9.02
CA PRO A 97 -11.47 -6.03 9.99
C PRO A 97 -11.80 -7.45 9.49
N ASP A 98 -12.82 -7.56 8.66
CA ASP A 98 -13.26 -8.81 8.04
C ASP A 98 -13.71 -8.53 6.61
N VAL A 99 -12.96 -9.02 5.63
CA VAL A 99 -13.24 -8.80 4.22
C VAL A 99 -14.58 -9.39 3.76
N GLU A 100 -15.03 -10.48 4.38
CA GLU A 100 -16.32 -11.09 4.06
C GLU A 100 -17.50 -10.22 4.47
N ALA A 101 -17.32 -9.35 5.46
CA ALA A 101 -18.34 -8.41 5.91
C ALA A 101 -18.35 -7.11 5.11
N PHE A 102 -17.37 -6.86 4.24
CA PHE A 102 -17.31 -5.64 3.44
C PHE A 102 -18.26 -5.74 2.24
N PRO A 103 -19.23 -4.81 2.10
CA PRO A 103 -20.18 -4.84 0.99
C PRO A 103 -19.50 -4.73 -0.37
N GLY A 104 -19.72 -5.70 -1.26
CA GLY A 104 -19.13 -5.70 -2.59
C GLY A 104 -17.65 -6.08 -2.63
N HIS A 105 -17.14 -6.72 -1.58
CA HIS A 105 -15.75 -7.21 -1.55
C HIS A 105 -15.44 -8.06 -2.78
N ILE A 106 -14.30 -7.77 -3.42
CA ILE A 106 -13.76 -8.55 -4.54
C ILE A 106 -12.71 -9.51 -3.98
N ALA A 107 -13.02 -10.81 -4.00
CA ALA A 107 -12.12 -11.84 -3.53
C ALA A 107 -11.06 -12.14 -4.60
N CYS A 108 -9.97 -11.37 -4.62
CA CYS A 108 -8.79 -11.68 -5.46
C CYS A 108 -7.97 -12.84 -4.89
N SER A 109 -8.11 -13.10 -3.59
CA SER A 109 -7.56 -14.28 -2.92
C SER A 109 -8.53 -14.73 -1.83
N SER A 110 -8.78 -16.04 -1.75
CA SER A 110 -9.59 -16.64 -0.67
C SER A 110 -8.86 -16.68 0.67
N ALA A 111 -7.56 -16.39 0.68
CA ALA A 111 -6.72 -16.42 1.88
C ALA A 111 -6.71 -15.10 2.65
N SER A 112 -7.12 -14.00 2.04
CA SER A 112 -7.26 -12.70 2.71
C SER A 112 -8.42 -12.71 3.70
N ARG A 113 -8.17 -12.24 4.92
CA ARG A 113 -9.19 -12.16 5.98
C ARG A 113 -9.44 -10.74 6.46
N SER A 114 -8.40 -9.92 6.54
CA SER A 114 -8.52 -8.48 6.81
C SER A 114 -7.66 -7.69 5.84
N GLU A 115 -7.96 -6.41 5.67
CA GLU A 115 -7.34 -5.57 4.65
C GLU A 115 -7.25 -4.11 5.09
N ILE A 116 -6.23 -3.41 4.65
CA ILE A 116 -6.13 -1.96 4.73
C ILE A 116 -5.75 -1.42 3.35
N VAL A 117 -6.45 -0.40 2.90
CA VAL A 117 -6.16 0.29 1.63
C VAL A 117 -5.97 1.77 1.90
N VAL A 118 -4.86 2.31 1.43
CA VAL A 118 -4.45 3.70 1.65
C VAL A 118 -4.29 4.41 0.32
N PRO A 119 -5.04 5.50 0.03
CA PRO A 119 -4.83 6.29 -1.17
C PRO A 119 -3.45 6.94 -1.20
N VAL A 120 -2.85 6.98 -2.38
CA VAL A 120 -1.59 7.66 -2.67
C VAL A 120 -1.88 8.86 -3.55
N HIS A 121 -1.42 10.03 -3.14
CA HIS A 121 -1.66 11.29 -3.83
C HIS A 121 -0.41 11.78 -4.55
N ASP A 122 -0.59 12.47 -5.67
CA ASP A 122 0.47 13.29 -6.26
C ASP A 122 0.59 14.65 -5.55
N ALA A 123 1.50 15.50 -6.03
CA ALA A 123 1.72 16.82 -5.44
C ALA A 123 0.51 17.75 -5.55
N SER A 124 -0.44 17.49 -6.47
CA SER A 124 -1.68 18.26 -6.61
C SER A 124 -2.79 17.79 -5.67
N GLY A 125 -2.59 16.70 -4.95
CA GLY A 125 -3.59 16.09 -4.07
C GLY A 125 -4.53 15.12 -4.77
N ARG A 126 -4.28 14.78 -6.04
CA ARG A 126 -5.07 13.80 -6.79
C ARG A 126 -4.63 12.39 -6.41
N VAL A 127 -5.59 11.48 -6.24
CA VAL A 127 -5.28 10.06 -6.04
C VAL A 127 -4.72 9.48 -7.34
N VAL A 128 -3.51 8.94 -7.27
CA VAL A 128 -2.78 8.35 -8.41
C VAL A 128 -2.55 6.85 -8.26
N ALA A 129 -2.70 6.33 -7.04
CA ALA A 129 -2.58 4.93 -6.72
C ALA A 129 -3.27 4.64 -5.39
N VAL A 130 -3.39 3.35 -5.05
CA VAL A 130 -3.68 2.90 -3.70
C VAL A 130 -2.63 1.88 -3.26
N LEU A 131 -2.27 1.91 -1.98
CA LEU A 131 -1.51 0.87 -1.32
C LEU A 131 -2.50 -0.13 -0.74
N ASP A 132 -2.42 -1.37 -1.17
CA ASP A 132 -3.26 -2.47 -0.72
C ASP A 132 -2.46 -3.45 0.12
N ILE A 133 -2.92 -3.74 1.34
CA ILE A 133 -2.29 -4.70 2.24
C ILE A 133 -3.33 -5.67 2.76
N ASP A 134 -3.09 -6.97 2.53
CA ASP A 134 -3.94 -8.05 3.01
C ASP A 134 -3.25 -8.86 4.09
N SER A 135 -4.04 -9.36 5.03
CA SER A 135 -3.60 -10.27 6.08
C SER A 135 -4.42 -11.57 6.11
N HIS A 136 -3.77 -12.66 6.51
CA HIS A 136 -4.44 -13.93 6.80
C HIS A 136 -5.25 -13.89 8.10
N GLU A 137 -5.01 -12.89 8.95
CA GLU A 137 -5.64 -12.75 10.23
C GLU A 137 -6.85 -11.83 10.15
N LEU A 138 -7.90 -12.11 10.92
CA LEU A 138 -8.98 -11.16 11.15
C LEU A 138 -8.48 -9.99 11.98
N ASN A 139 -8.99 -8.79 11.70
CA ASN A 139 -8.75 -7.61 12.52
C ASN A 139 -7.25 -7.29 12.74
N ASP A 140 -6.42 -7.52 11.71
CA ASP A 140 -4.97 -7.32 11.82
C ASP A 140 -4.56 -5.84 11.75
N PHE A 141 -5.39 -4.98 11.20
CA PHE A 141 -5.09 -3.55 11.04
C PHE A 141 -5.99 -2.69 11.92
N THR A 142 -5.42 -1.61 12.47
CA THR A 142 -6.16 -0.65 13.30
C THR A 142 -6.17 0.75 12.69
N ALA A 143 -7.26 1.47 12.92
CA ALA A 143 -7.39 2.86 12.52
C ALA A 143 -6.50 3.80 13.36
N GLU A 144 -6.12 3.38 14.57
CA GLU A 144 -5.34 4.18 15.51
C GLU A 144 -3.82 4.11 15.23
N LEU A 145 -3.33 2.98 14.72
CA LEU A 145 -1.90 2.79 14.46
C LEU A 145 -1.60 2.66 12.96
N ASP A 146 -2.16 1.64 12.30
CA ASP A 146 -1.76 1.32 10.92
C ASP A 146 -2.18 2.39 9.92
N ALA A 147 -3.38 2.94 10.04
CA ALA A 147 -3.85 3.95 9.11
C ALA A 147 -2.97 5.21 9.12
N PRO A 148 -2.73 5.90 10.26
CA PRO A 148 -1.90 7.10 10.25
C PRO A 148 -0.44 6.83 9.87
N GLU A 149 0.13 5.70 10.25
CA GLU A 149 1.50 5.33 9.90
C GLU A 149 1.63 5.08 8.39
N LEU A 150 0.75 4.30 7.80
CA LEU A 150 0.79 4.01 6.36
C LEU A 150 0.46 5.25 5.52
N GLU A 151 -0.44 6.11 5.98
CA GLU A 151 -0.70 7.41 5.35
C GLU A 151 0.56 8.29 5.32
N ARG A 152 1.34 8.28 6.40
CA ARG A 152 2.64 8.96 6.46
C ARG A 152 3.64 8.35 5.48
N TYR A 153 3.71 7.03 5.39
CA TYR A 153 4.60 6.30 4.51
C TYR A 153 4.34 6.61 3.03
N VAL A 154 3.09 6.54 2.60
CA VAL A 154 2.77 6.76 1.18
C VAL A 154 3.02 8.20 0.73
N ARG A 155 3.06 9.16 1.64
CA ARG A 155 3.46 10.54 1.30
C ARG A 155 4.89 10.63 0.77
N LEU A 156 5.77 9.69 1.12
CA LEU A 156 7.12 9.60 0.55
C LEU A 156 7.10 9.38 -0.97
N LEU A 157 6.04 8.80 -1.49
CA LEU A 157 5.90 8.47 -2.91
C LEU A 157 5.34 9.62 -3.75
N SER A 158 4.67 10.60 -3.14
CA SER A 158 3.97 11.69 -3.85
C SER A 158 4.85 12.42 -4.88
N PRO A 159 6.11 12.81 -4.56
CA PRO A 159 6.97 13.49 -5.54
C PRO A 159 7.31 12.64 -6.77
N LEU A 160 7.32 11.31 -6.63
CA LEU A 160 7.71 10.40 -7.71
C LEU A 160 6.62 10.30 -8.80
N PHE A 161 5.36 10.50 -8.44
CA PHE A 161 4.25 10.50 -9.40
C PHE A 161 4.21 11.76 -10.26
N SER A 162 4.63 12.89 -9.75
CA SER A 162 4.65 14.16 -10.48
C SER A 162 5.65 14.20 -11.63
N LEU A 163 6.63 13.31 -11.64
CA LEU A 163 7.65 13.19 -12.72
C LEU A 163 7.11 12.43 -13.94
N ARG A 164 5.93 11.83 -13.88
CA ARG A 164 5.35 11.07 -15.01
C ARG A 164 4.63 11.95 -16.03
N ASP A 165 4.23 13.15 -15.65
CA ASP A 165 3.50 14.07 -16.53
C ASP A 165 4.44 14.86 -17.48
N ASP A 166 5.76 14.79 -17.26
CA ASP A 166 6.77 15.49 -18.05
C ASP A 166 7.50 14.59 -19.08
N ALA A 167 7.02 13.36 -19.27
CA ALA A 167 7.63 12.39 -20.19
C ALA A 167 6.77 12.14 -21.43
#